data_71850c4e0f1c300f9180b1429fab1686
#
_entry.id   71850c4e0f1c300f9180b1429fab1686
#
_cell.length_a   1.000
_cell.length_b   1.000
_cell.length_c   1.000
_cell.angle_alpha   90.00
_cell.angle_beta   90.00
_cell.angle_gamma   90.00
#
_symmetry.space_group_name_H-M   'P 1'
#
loop_
_entity.id
_entity.type
_entity.pdbx_description
1 polymer ?
#
loop_
_entity_poly.entity_id
_entity_poly.type
_entity_poly.pdbx_seq_one_letter_code
_entity_poly.pdbx_strand_id
1 'polypeptide(L)'
;MSASMAGFAAEDLFLKKTTTYLPLGQSLILFGLMGVLVFGLWAQLCGETLVPRQAFESAMRWRALFEVTGRLFYALAIVAIPLSLASAILQATPLLVVAGAALLFGETVGWRRWSAIFIGFIGVLIILRPTSQGFDPKVFLAVVGLIGFAGRDLATRAAPRLLSDAQLGFYGFIMLTIAGVFLTLWTKSAVWPTPDAYVMCLLTGFFGILAYFALTRAMRTGAVSVVTPFRYTRLIFAIFLATVFLHERPNEWTLIGAALVIGSGLYTLIRSARLKA
;
A
#
# COMPACT_ATOMS: atom_id res chain seq x y z
N MET A 1 4.77 11.66 -7.99
CA MET A 1 3.68 10.77 -7.56
C MET A 1 3.38 9.66 -8.58
N SER A 2 3.03 9.94 -9.84
CA SER A 2 2.73 8.86 -10.82
C SER A 2 3.88 7.87 -11.01
N ALA A 3 5.14 8.32 -11.06
CA ALA A 3 6.30 7.43 -11.12
C ALA A 3 6.39 6.49 -9.89
N SER A 4 6.07 7.00 -8.70
CA SER A 4 5.97 6.17 -7.49
C SER A 4 4.87 5.11 -7.62
N MET A 5 3.73 5.48 -8.17
CA MET A 5 2.60 4.56 -8.37
C MET A 5 2.92 3.47 -9.40
N ALA A 6 3.64 3.81 -10.48
CA ALA A 6 4.17 2.84 -11.43
C ALA A 6 5.17 1.89 -10.75
N GLY A 7 6.06 2.42 -9.92
CA GLY A 7 7.02 1.64 -9.16
C GLY A 7 6.35 0.65 -8.21
N PHE A 8 5.32 1.07 -7.45
CA PHE A 8 4.56 0.15 -6.60
C PHE A 8 3.78 -0.92 -7.38
N ALA A 9 3.24 -0.58 -8.55
CA ALA A 9 2.61 -1.59 -9.39
C ALA A 9 3.63 -2.61 -9.93
N ALA A 10 4.84 -2.18 -10.26
CA ALA A 10 5.93 -3.07 -10.66
C ALA A 10 6.43 -3.92 -9.47
N GLU A 11 6.57 -3.32 -8.28
CA GLU A 11 6.86 -4.05 -7.03
C GLU A 11 5.86 -5.20 -6.83
N ASP A 12 4.56 -4.90 -6.91
CA ASP A 12 3.48 -5.89 -6.74
C ASP A 12 3.58 -7.03 -7.77
N LEU A 13 3.85 -6.69 -9.05
CA LEU A 13 4.04 -7.66 -10.11
C LEU A 13 5.22 -8.59 -9.81
N PHE A 14 6.38 -8.00 -9.50
CA PHE A 14 7.58 -8.80 -9.24
C PHE A 14 7.46 -9.60 -7.94
N LEU A 15 6.82 -9.06 -6.91
CA LEU A 15 6.53 -9.83 -5.69
C LEU A 15 5.65 -11.03 -6.01
N LYS A 16 4.58 -10.86 -6.81
CA LYS A 16 3.73 -11.97 -7.24
C LYS A 16 4.52 -13.02 -8.04
N LYS A 17 5.40 -12.58 -8.95
CA LYS A 17 6.29 -13.49 -9.69
C LYS A 17 7.33 -14.17 -8.79
N THR A 18 7.87 -13.48 -7.79
CA THR A 18 8.82 -14.08 -6.84
C THR A 18 8.21 -15.27 -6.12
N THR A 19 6.90 -15.24 -5.84
CA THR A 19 6.23 -16.35 -5.14
C THR A 19 6.07 -17.63 -5.95
N THR A 20 6.41 -17.63 -7.24
CA THR A 20 6.54 -18.84 -8.04
C THR A 20 7.83 -19.61 -7.74
N TYR A 21 8.84 -18.96 -7.16
CA TYR A 21 10.16 -19.51 -6.84
C TYR A 21 10.41 -19.63 -5.34
N LEU A 22 9.85 -18.70 -4.54
CA LEU A 22 10.05 -18.63 -3.10
C LEU A 22 8.74 -18.51 -2.35
N PRO A 23 8.63 -19.10 -1.14
CA PRO A 23 7.53 -18.79 -0.23
C PRO A 23 7.40 -17.28 0.02
N LEU A 24 6.16 -16.80 0.11
CA LEU A 24 5.88 -15.36 0.27
C LEU A 24 6.62 -14.75 1.47
N GLY A 25 6.67 -15.47 2.61
CA GLY A 25 7.36 -14.98 3.81
C GLY A 25 8.84 -14.69 3.56
N GLN A 26 9.55 -15.60 2.89
CA GLN A 26 10.96 -15.38 2.51
C GLN A 26 11.13 -14.22 1.52
N SER A 27 10.21 -14.10 0.54
CA SER A 27 10.21 -13.00 -0.41
C SER A 27 10.09 -11.65 0.30
N LEU A 28 9.20 -11.54 1.30
CA LEU A 28 9.03 -10.33 2.12
C LEU A 28 10.25 -10.05 2.99
N ILE A 29 10.92 -11.08 3.55
CA ILE A 29 12.15 -10.91 4.33
C ILE A 29 13.26 -10.33 3.44
N LEU A 30 13.54 -10.94 2.30
CA LEU A 30 14.61 -10.49 1.40
C LEU A 30 14.35 -9.07 0.91
N PHE A 31 13.12 -8.79 0.46
CA PHE A 31 12.71 -7.46 0.05
C PHE A 31 12.81 -6.45 1.20
N GLY A 32 12.33 -6.82 2.40
CA GLY A 32 12.40 -5.98 3.59
C GLY A 32 13.84 -5.63 3.98
N LEU A 33 14.73 -6.64 4.03
CA LEU A 33 16.14 -6.43 4.36
C LEU A 33 16.85 -5.52 3.37
N MET A 34 16.55 -5.63 2.06
CA MET A 34 17.10 -4.70 1.06
C MET A 34 16.72 -3.25 1.37
N GLY A 35 15.44 -3.00 1.69
CA GLY A 35 14.98 -1.66 2.05
C GLY A 35 15.58 -1.17 3.37
N VAL A 36 15.70 -2.03 4.38
CA VAL A 36 16.36 -1.70 5.65
C VAL A 36 17.81 -1.27 5.42
N LEU A 37 18.54 -2.01 4.58
CA LEU A 37 19.92 -1.66 4.24
C LEU A 37 20.02 -0.32 3.52
N VAL A 38 19.22 -0.12 2.48
CA VAL A 38 19.27 1.12 1.66
C VAL A 38 18.87 2.34 2.48
N PHE A 39 17.73 2.30 3.17
CA PHE A 39 17.26 3.43 3.97
C PHE A 39 18.07 3.64 5.24
N GLY A 40 18.59 2.56 5.84
CA GLY A 40 19.50 2.63 6.98
C GLY A 40 20.84 3.30 6.62
N LEU A 41 21.44 2.89 5.50
CA LEU A 41 22.65 3.54 4.99
C LEU A 41 22.39 5.01 4.64
N TRP A 42 21.26 5.30 4.00
CA TRP A 42 20.92 6.69 3.67
C TRP A 42 20.78 7.55 4.94
N ALA A 43 20.06 7.07 5.97
CA ALA A 43 19.94 7.79 7.24
C ALA A 43 21.32 8.04 7.89
N GLN A 44 22.19 7.03 7.91
CA GLN A 44 23.55 7.17 8.47
C GLN A 44 24.41 8.17 7.68
N LEU A 45 24.35 8.14 6.35
CA LEU A 45 25.08 9.10 5.49
C LEU A 45 24.57 10.54 5.69
N CYS A 46 23.31 10.71 6.09
CA CYS A 46 22.76 12.02 6.46
C CYS A 46 23.05 12.41 7.92
N GLY A 47 23.80 11.61 8.66
CA GLY A 47 24.11 11.86 10.07
C GLY A 47 22.93 11.67 11.03
N GLU A 48 21.89 10.95 10.60
CA GLU A 48 20.69 10.72 11.38
C GLU A 48 20.80 9.49 12.28
N THR A 49 20.24 9.57 13.49
CA THR A 49 20.16 8.42 14.40
C THR A 49 19.11 7.43 13.90
N LEU A 50 19.46 6.14 13.79
CA LEU A 50 18.52 5.10 13.35
C LEU A 50 17.41 4.82 14.38
N VAL A 51 17.68 5.10 15.67
CA VAL A 51 16.75 4.79 16.76
C VAL A 51 16.49 6.05 17.60
N PRO A 52 15.78 7.06 17.06
CA PRO A 52 15.38 8.22 17.82
C PRO A 52 14.27 7.86 18.82
N ARG A 53 14.20 8.55 19.96
CA ARG A 53 13.17 8.31 21.00
C ARG A 53 11.75 8.40 20.47
N GLN A 54 11.52 9.28 19.51
CA GLN A 54 10.23 9.51 18.84
C GLN A 54 9.69 8.25 18.10
N ALA A 55 10.58 7.32 17.73
CA ALA A 55 10.17 6.07 17.10
C ALA A 55 9.35 5.15 18.04
N PHE A 56 9.40 5.37 19.36
CA PHE A 56 8.69 4.58 20.37
C PHE A 56 7.40 5.25 20.87
N GLU A 57 7.02 6.40 20.31
CA GLU A 57 5.78 7.07 20.67
C GLU A 57 4.55 6.23 20.28
N SER A 58 3.42 6.47 20.97
CA SER A 58 2.19 5.71 20.77
C SER A 58 1.74 5.71 19.31
N ALA A 59 1.78 6.85 18.63
CA ALA A 59 1.41 6.97 17.22
C ALA A 59 2.29 6.09 16.31
N MET A 60 3.60 5.98 16.59
CA MET A 60 4.51 5.13 15.84
C MET A 60 4.29 3.64 16.10
N ARG A 61 3.89 3.26 17.32
CA ARG A 61 3.50 1.86 17.63
C ARG A 61 2.25 1.45 16.86
N TRP A 62 1.21 2.31 16.82
CA TRP A 62 0.02 2.08 16.00
C TRP A 62 0.37 2.02 14.51
N ARG A 63 1.24 2.95 14.06
CA ARG A 63 1.72 2.93 12.68
C ARG A 63 2.41 1.61 12.34
N ALA A 64 3.28 1.10 13.22
CA ALA A 64 3.97 -0.17 13.03
C ALA A 64 2.98 -1.36 12.94
N LEU A 65 2.00 -1.42 13.84
CA LEU A 65 0.97 -2.46 13.83
C LEU A 65 0.18 -2.44 12.50
N PHE A 66 -0.28 -1.27 12.08
CA PHE A 66 -1.03 -1.11 10.85
C PHE A 66 -0.17 -1.34 9.59
N GLU A 67 1.12 -0.98 9.64
CA GLU A 67 2.07 -1.26 8.55
C GLU A 67 2.25 -2.78 8.37
N VAL A 68 2.50 -3.53 9.45
CA VAL A 68 2.62 -5.00 9.41
C VAL A 68 1.32 -5.61 8.88
N THR A 69 0.17 -5.20 9.41
CA THR A 69 -1.14 -5.70 8.97
C THR A 69 -1.36 -5.40 7.48
N GLY A 70 -1.16 -4.15 7.06
CA GLY A 70 -1.35 -3.73 5.67
C GLY A 70 -0.44 -4.51 4.71
N ARG A 71 0.84 -4.60 5.02
CA ARG A 71 1.83 -5.30 4.20
C ARG A 71 1.56 -6.80 4.12
N LEU A 72 1.33 -7.44 5.26
CA LEU A 72 1.09 -8.88 5.32
C LEU A 72 -0.15 -9.28 4.53
N PHE A 73 -1.29 -8.68 4.84
CA PHE A 73 -2.56 -9.07 4.24
C PHE A 73 -2.66 -8.67 2.77
N TYR A 74 -2.08 -7.51 2.38
CA TYR A 74 -2.03 -7.15 0.97
C TYR A 74 -1.11 -8.06 0.17
N ALA A 75 0.06 -8.44 0.71
CA ALA A 75 0.95 -9.39 0.07
C ALA A 75 0.29 -10.77 -0.10
N LEU A 76 -0.43 -11.25 0.91
CA LEU A 76 -1.25 -12.46 0.79
C LEU A 76 -2.34 -12.31 -0.28
N ALA A 77 -2.98 -11.14 -0.37
CA ALA A 77 -4.01 -10.87 -1.37
C ALA A 77 -3.47 -10.96 -2.80
N ILE A 78 -2.36 -10.26 -3.12
CA ILE A 78 -1.82 -10.25 -4.49
C ILE A 78 -1.35 -11.63 -4.98
N VAL A 79 -1.04 -12.53 -4.04
CA VAL A 79 -0.72 -13.93 -4.37
C VAL A 79 -1.98 -14.76 -4.54
N ALA A 80 -3.01 -14.52 -3.73
CA ALA A 80 -4.20 -15.36 -3.65
C ALA A 80 -5.29 -15.01 -4.69
N ILE A 81 -5.33 -13.73 -5.15
CA ILE A 81 -6.31 -13.23 -6.10
C ILE A 81 -5.61 -12.48 -7.26
N PRO A 82 -6.33 -12.14 -8.37
CA PRO A 82 -5.77 -11.33 -9.43
C PRO A 82 -5.20 -10.01 -8.93
N LEU A 83 -4.03 -9.61 -9.44
CA LEU A 83 -3.35 -8.37 -9.04
C LEU A 83 -4.20 -7.14 -9.36
N SER A 84 -4.89 -7.14 -10.50
CA SER A 84 -5.83 -6.10 -10.90
C SER A 84 -6.96 -5.91 -9.87
N LEU A 85 -7.52 -7.02 -9.35
CA LEU A 85 -8.57 -7.02 -8.34
C LEU A 85 -8.07 -6.49 -6.98
N ALA A 86 -6.94 -7.00 -6.49
CA ALA A 86 -6.33 -6.54 -5.24
C ALA A 86 -6.01 -5.04 -5.29
N SER A 87 -5.43 -4.58 -6.41
CA SER A 87 -5.09 -3.18 -6.62
C SER A 87 -6.31 -2.28 -6.69
N ALA A 88 -7.43 -2.74 -7.30
CA ALA A 88 -8.68 -1.98 -7.37
C ALA A 88 -9.27 -1.75 -5.96
N ILE A 89 -9.27 -2.76 -5.10
CA ILE A 89 -9.73 -2.64 -3.72
C ILE A 89 -8.87 -1.65 -2.93
N LEU A 90 -7.55 -1.70 -3.12
CA LEU A 90 -6.62 -0.82 -2.43
C LEU A 90 -6.83 0.66 -2.75
N GLN A 91 -7.43 0.99 -3.90
CA GLN A 91 -7.74 2.36 -4.28
C GLN A 91 -8.78 3.04 -3.37
N ALA A 92 -9.50 2.28 -2.54
CA ALA A 92 -10.38 2.85 -1.53
C ALA A 92 -9.63 3.40 -0.30
N THR A 93 -8.30 3.19 -0.19
CA THR A 93 -7.49 3.69 0.94
C THR A 93 -7.72 5.19 1.22
N PRO A 94 -7.67 6.11 0.24
CA PRO A 94 -7.87 7.54 0.52
C PRO A 94 -9.27 7.84 1.08
N LEU A 95 -10.29 7.12 0.66
CA LEU A 95 -11.66 7.28 1.18
C LEU A 95 -11.73 6.87 2.65
N LEU A 96 -11.14 5.72 2.98
CA LEU A 96 -11.09 5.22 4.36
C LEU A 96 -10.26 6.15 5.27
N VAL A 97 -9.17 6.74 4.75
CA VAL A 97 -8.38 7.75 5.47
C VAL A 97 -9.20 9.01 5.76
N VAL A 98 -9.98 9.51 4.80
CA VAL A 98 -10.84 10.69 5.02
C VAL A 98 -11.95 10.38 6.03
N ALA A 99 -12.59 9.22 5.93
CA ALA A 99 -13.60 8.79 6.90
C ALA A 99 -12.98 8.63 8.31
N GLY A 100 -11.82 7.97 8.41
CA GLY A 100 -11.10 7.80 9.66
C GLY A 100 -10.64 9.14 10.27
N ALA A 101 -10.19 10.09 9.46
CA ALA A 101 -9.81 11.42 9.92
C ALA A 101 -11.00 12.19 10.51
N ALA A 102 -12.18 12.09 9.90
CA ALA A 102 -13.40 12.67 10.45
C ALA A 102 -13.79 12.07 11.80
N LEU A 103 -13.70 10.74 11.93
CA LEU A 103 -14.13 10.01 13.13
C LEU A 103 -13.11 10.12 14.29
N LEU A 104 -11.81 10.05 13.98
CA LEU A 104 -10.75 9.99 15.00
C LEU A 104 -10.20 11.37 15.38
N PHE A 105 -10.16 12.31 14.45
CA PHE A 105 -9.59 13.66 14.68
C PHE A 105 -10.65 14.76 14.70
N GLY A 106 -11.96 14.41 14.59
CA GLY A 106 -13.04 15.37 14.61
C GLY A 106 -13.04 16.32 13.41
N GLU A 107 -12.44 15.93 12.27
CA GLU A 107 -12.43 16.77 11.09
C GLU A 107 -13.83 16.94 10.53
N THR A 108 -14.21 18.19 10.23
CA THR A 108 -15.51 18.47 9.63
C THR A 108 -15.56 18.00 8.19
N VAL A 109 -16.33 16.95 7.94
CA VAL A 109 -16.59 16.41 6.60
C VAL A 109 -18.03 16.70 6.24
N GLY A 110 -18.24 17.65 5.30
CA GLY A 110 -19.58 18.02 4.84
C GLY A 110 -20.32 16.83 4.17
N TRP A 111 -21.66 16.88 4.13
CA TRP A 111 -22.52 15.81 3.64
C TRP A 111 -22.16 15.33 2.22
N ARG A 112 -21.72 16.22 1.33
CA ARG A 112 -21.32 15.86 -0.06
C ARG A 112 -20.07 14.96 -0.09
N ARG A 113 -19.13 15.15 0.87
CA ARG A 113 -17.96 14.25 0.96
C ARG A 113 -18.34 12.91 1.57
N TRP A 114 -19.25 12.90 2.55
CA TRP A 114 -19.81 11.66 3.07
C TRP A 114 -20.53 10.85 2.00
N SER A 115 -21.33 11.51 1.15
CA SER A 115 -21.99 10.84 0.01
C SER A 115 -20.97 10.25 -0.97
N ALA A 116 -19.88 10.97 -1.27
CA ALA A 116 -18.82 10.44 -2.13
C ALA A 116 -18.11 9.24 -1.51
N ILE A 117 -17.80 9.29 -0.20
CA ILE A 117 -17.22 8.16 0.52
C ILE A 117 -18.13 6.93 0.43
N PHE A 118 -19.44 7.12 0.65
CA PHE A 118 -20.43 6.05 0.56
C PHE A 118 -20.51 5.44 -0.86
N ILE A 119 -20.51 6.28 -1.91
CA ILE A 119 -20.46 5.81 -3.31
C ILE A 119 -19.18 5.01 -3.57
N GLY A 120 -18.05 5.45 -3.04
CA GLY A 120 -16.79 4.71 -3.15
C GLY A 120 -16.83 3.34 -2.46
N PHE A 121 -17.46 3.24 -1.28
CA PHE A 121 -17.68 1.94 -0.63
C PHE A 121 -18.64 1.04 -1.40
N ILE A 122 -19.68 1.59 -2.04
CA ILE A 122 -20.52 0.82 -3.00
C ILE A 122 -19.63 0.28 -4.13
N GLY A 123 -18.71 1.08 -4.67
CA GLY A 123 -17.73 0.63 -5.65
C GLY A 123 -16.92 -0.56 -5.17
N VAL A 124 -16.45 -0.55 -3.92
CA VAL A 124 -15.76 -1.70 -3.31
C VAL A 124 -16.67 -2.92 -3.23
N LEU A 125 -17.93 -2.76 -2.83
CA LEU A 125 -18.89 -3.88 -2.77
C LEU A 125 -19.17 -4.47 -4.15
N ILE A 126 -19.22 -3.64 -5.21
CA ILE A 126 -19.34 -4.09 -6.60
C ILE A 126 -18.11 -4.92 -7.02
N ILE A 127 -16.92 -4.50 -6.61
CA ILE A 127 -15.68 -5.26 -6.86
C ILE A 127 -15.72 -6.60 -6.12
N LEU A 128 -16.12 -6.60 -4.85
CA LEU A 128 -16.15 -7.79 -3.98
C LEU A 128 -17.18 -8.82 -4.44
N ARG A 129 -18.36 -8.40 -4.92
CA ARG A 129 -19.48 -9.26 -5.34
C ARG A 129 -19.81 -10.36 -4.32
N PRO A 130 -20.07 -10.04 -3.05
CA PRO A 130 -20.13 -11.02 -1.96
C PRO A 130 -21.27 -12.05 -2.10
N THR A 131 -22.25 -11.78 -2.95
CA THR A 131 -23.45 -12.64 -3.16
C THR A 131 -23.44 -13.38 -4.50
N SER A 132 -22.36 -13.26 -5.31
CA SER A 132 -22.30 -13.91 -6.62
C SER A 132 -21.82 -15.36 -6.52
N GLN A 133 -22.30 -16.20 -7.45
CA GLN A 133 -21.68 -17.50 -7.68
C GLN A 133 -20.24 -17.26 -8.14
N GLY A 134 -19.25 -17.81 -7.40
CA GLY A 134 -17.81 -17.57 -7.64
C GLY A 134 -17.18 -16.49 -6.75
N PHE A 135 -17.85 -16.07 -5.69
CA PHE A 135 -17.23 -15.25 -4.64
C PHE A 135 -16.05 -15.99 -4.00
N ASP A 136 -14.86 -15.39 -4.06
CA ASP A 136 -13.67 -15.93 -3.38
C ASP A 136 -13.44 -15.18 -2.06
N PRO A 137 -13.58 -15.83 -0.89
CA PRO A 137 -13.33 -15.20 0.41
C PRO A 137 -11.92 -14.61 0.57
N LYS A 138 -10.95 -15.06 -0.26
CA LYS A 138 -9.59 -14.49 -0.25
C LYS A 138 -9.54 -13.00 -0.58
N VAL A 139 -10.59 -12.46 -1.18
CA VAL A 139 -10.74 -11.02 -1.44
C VAL A 139 -10.71 -10.22 -0.14
N PHE A 140 -11.17 -10.78 0.99
CA PHE A 140 -11.09 -10.13 2.30
C PHE A 140 -9.64 -9.86 2.75
N LEU A 141 -8.66 -10.60 2.26
CA LEU A 141 -7.25 -10.29 2.51
C LEU A 141 -6.90 -8.88 2.01
N ALA A 142 -7.38 -8.50 0.82
CA ALA A 142 -7.18 -7.16 0.28
C ALA A 142 -7.92 -6.09 1.10
N VAL A 143 -9.10 -6.39 1.65
CA VAL A 143 -9.85 -5.47 2.52
C VAL A 143 -9.12 -5.25 3.85
N VAL A 144 -8.58 -6.30 4.46
CA VAL A 144 -7.77 -6.17 5.68
C VAL A 144 -6.48 -5.39 5.39
N GLY A 145 -5.85 -5.65 4.24
CA GLY A 145 -4.70 -4.87 3.76
C GLY A 145 -5.04 -3.39 3.58
N LEU A 146 -6.19 -3.08 2.98
CA LEU A 146 -6.73 -1.73 2.82
C LEU A 146 -6.89 -1.01 4.17
N ILE A 147 -7.50 -1.68 5.17
CA ILE A 147 -7.67 -1.16 6.53
C ILE A 147 -6.30 -0.90 7.17
N GLY A 148 -5.37 -1.84 7.03
CA GLY A 148 -4.01 -1.68 7.51
C GLY A 148 -3.31 -0.44 6.94
N PHE A 149 -3.32 -0.26 5.63
CA PHE A 149 -2.70 0.92 5.01
C PHE A 149 -3.41 2.23 5.36
N ALA A 150 -4.75 2.23 5.47
CA ALA A 150 -5.48 3.41 5.91
C ALA A 150 -5.16 3.76 7.37
N GLY A 151 -5.11 2.77 8.26
CA GLY A 151 -4.73 2.94 9.66
C GLY A 151 -3.29 3.45 9.81
N ARG A 152 -2.35 2.93 9.01
CA ARG A 152 -0.99 3.44 8.94
C ARG A 152 -0.93 4.92 8.53
N ASP A 153 -1.68 5.31 7.50
CA ASP A 153 -1.70 6.68 7.01
C ASP A 153 -2.29 7.63 8.09
N LEU A 154 -3.34 7.21 8.80
CA LEU A 154 -3.92 7.94 9.93
C LEU A 154 -2.95 8.04 11.11
N ALA A 155 -2.28 6.96 11.47
CA ALA A 155 -1.27 6.95 12.54
C ALA A 155 -0.05 7.83 12.17
N THR A 156 0.39 7.83 10.91
CA THR A 156 1.44 8.71 10.41
C THR A 156 1.04 10.19 10.52
N ARG A 157 -0.25 10.49 10.31
CA ARG A 157 -0.78 11.86 10.48
C ARG A 157 -0.78 12.31 11.94
N ALA A 158 -1.01 11.37 12.87
CA ALA A 158 -0.96 11.62 14.31
C ALA A 158 0.47 11.67 14.87
N ALA A 159 1.46 11.18 14.12
CA ALA A 159 2.85 11.12 14.57
C ALA A 159 3.54 12.49 14.50
N PRO A 160 4.51 12.77 15.38
CA PRO A 160 5.34 13.97 15.31
C PRO A 160 6.07 14.07 13.97
N ARG A 161 6.16 15.27 13.40
CA ARG A 161 6.83 15.54 12.11
C ARG A 161 8.36 15.44 12.16
N LEU A 162 8.92 14.85 13.22
CA LEU A 162 10.35 14.85 13.54
C LEU A 162 11.16 13.74 12.85
N LEU A 163 10.48 12.73 12.28
CA LEU A 163 11.17 11.64 11.58
C LEU A 163 11.45 12.02 10.13
N SER A 164 12.67 11.74 9.66
CA SER A 164 13.08 11.95 8.28
C SER A 164 12.45 10.93 7.34
N ASP A 165 12.56 11.17 6.02
CA ASP A 165 12.13 10.22 4.99
C ASP A 165 12.92 8.91 5.07
N ALA A 166 14.22 9.01 5.34
CA ALA A 166 15.09 7.86 5.48
C ALA A 166 14.69 7.01 6.69
N GLN A 167 14.41 7.64 7.84
CA GLN A 167 13.94 6.95 9.04
C GLN A 167 12.56 6.31 8.83
N LEU A 168 11.60 7.01 8.20
CA LEU A 168 10.28 6.44 7.89
C LEU A 168 10.37 5.24 6.95
N GLY A 169 11.26 5.30 5.95
CA GLY A 169 11.56 4.18 5.06
C GLY A 169 12.16 3.00 5.84
N PHE A 170 13.19 3.27 6.63
CA PHE A 170 13.85 2.27 7.46
C PHE A 170 12.86 1.50 8.34
N TYR A 171 12.01 2.19 9.10
CA TYR A 171 10.98 1.54 9.92
C TYR A 171 9.91 0.81 9.10
N GLY A 172 9.50 1.37 7.95
CA GLY A 172 8.54 0.71 7.06
C GLY A 172 9.06 -0.64 6.55
N PHE A 173 10.34 -0.70 6.17
CA PHE A 173 10.96 -1.93 5.70
C PHE A 173 11.31 -2.91 6.84
N ILE A 174 11.59 -2.44 8.06
CA ILE A 174 11.64 -3.31 9.24
C ILE A 174 10.29 -3.99 9.46
N MET A 175 9.19 -3.26 9.40
CA MET A 175 7.84 -3.84 9.59
C MET A 175 7.50 -4.83 8.48
N LEU A 176 7.94 -4.59 7.25
CA LEU A 176 7.84 -5.54 6.15
C LEU A 176 8.62 -6.84 6.43
N THR A 177 9.86 -6.71 6.93
CA THR A 177 10.70 -7.86 7.32
C THR A 177 10.02 -8.65 8.43
N ILE A 178 9.48 -7.99 9.45
CA ILE A 178 8.75 -8.61 10.56
C ILE A 178 7.53 -9.39 10.03
N ALA A 179 6.75 -8.80 9.12
CA ALA A 179 5.62 -9.49 8.48
C ALA A 179 6.08 -10.76 7.73
N GLY A 180 7.21 -10.70 7.03
CA GLY A 180 7.82 -11.83 6.35
C GLY A 180 8.29 -12.93 7.31
N VAL A 181 8.96 -12.55 8.41
CA VAL A 181 9.38 -13.49 9.46
C VAL A 181 8.17 -14.19 10.08
N PHE A 182 7.16 -13.42 10.47
CA PHE A 182 5.92 -13.97 11.01
C PHE A 182 5.31 -15.01 10.07
N LEU A 183 5.19 -14.68 8.78
CA LEU A 183 4.59 -15.57 7.80
C LEU A 183 5.46 -16.82 7.57
N THR A 184 6.78 -16.68 7.53
CA THR A 184 7.71 -17.82 7.35
C THR A 184 7.64 -18.78 8.53
N LEU A 185 7.57 -18.26 9.76
CA LEU A 185 7.41 -19.07 10.98
C LEU A 185 6.04 -19.76 11.02
N TRP A 186 4.99 -19.08 10.59
CA TRP A 186 3.64 -19.61 10.54
C TRP A 186 3.50 -20.75 9.53
N THR A 187 4.01 -20.55 8.30
CA THR A 187 3.90 -21.52 7.23
C THR A 187 4.95 -22.63 7.31
N LYS A 188 5.98 -22.45 8.13
CA LYS A 188 7.15 -23.36 8.25
C LYS A 188 7.76 -23.70 6.89
N SER A 189 7.63 -22.80 5.93
CA SER A 189 8.10 -22.96 4.57
C SER A 189 9.33 -22.08 4.36
N ALA A 190 10.48 -22.74 4.19
CA ALA A 190 11.72 -22.08 3.81
C ALA A 190 12.44 -22.98 2.79
N VAL A 191 12.92 -22.37 1.71
CA VAL A 191 13.66 -23.06 0.64
C VAL A 191 14.91 -22.26 0.29
N TRP A 192 15.93 -22.93 -0.24
CA TRP A 192 17.10 -22.23 -0.77
C TRP A 192 16.72 -21.49 -2.06
N PRO A 193 16.99 -20.18 -2.15
CA PRO A 193 16.65 -19.39 -3.32
C PRO A 193 17.42 -19.84 -4.56
N THR A 194 16.72 -19.99 -5.68
CA THR A 194 17.32 -20.19 -6.99
C THR A 194 17.87 -18.88 -7.55
N PRO A 195 18.76 -18.88 -8.56
CA PRO A 195 19.23 -17.65 -9.21
C PRO A 195 18.08 -16.77 -9.72
N ASP A 196 17.04 -17.36 -10.31
CA ASP A 196 15.85 -16.64 -10.78
C ASP A 196 15.08 -15.99 -9.65
N ALA A 197 14.99 -16.67 -8.50
CA ALA A 197 14.38 -16.11 -7.29
C ALA A 197 15.11 -14.86 -6.80
N TYR A 198 16.43 -14.86 -6.81
CA TYR A 198 17.22 -13.68 -6.46
C TYR A 198 16.95 -12.52 -7.40
N VAL A 199 16.92 -12.76 -8.72
CA VAL A 199 16.62 -11.72 -9.71
C VAL A 199 15.24 -11.12 -9.46
N MET A 200 14.22 -11.94 -9.24
CA MET A 200 12.86 -11.45 -8.97
C MET A 200 12.78 -10.68 -7.65
N CYS A 201 13.45 -11.14 -6.60
CA CYS A 201 13.55 -10.41 -5.33
C CYS A 201 14.29 -9.06 -5.50
N LEU A 202 15.38 -9.02 -6.26
CA LEU A 202 16.11 -7.79 -6.53
C LEU A 202 15.24 -6.78 -7.28
N LEU A 203 14.48 -7.23 -8.28
CA LEU A 203 13.53 -6.36 -8.99
C LEU A 203 12.41 -5.86 -8.07
N THR A 204 11.84 -6.72 -7.23
CA THR A 204 10.86 -6.33 -6.21
C THR A 204 11.43 -5.24 -5.30
N GLY A 205 12.63 -5.47 -4.75
CA GLY A 205 13.32 -4.53 -3.88
C GLY A 205 13.64 -3.22 -4.57
N PHE A 206 14.19 -3.27 -5.77
CA PHE A 206 14.54 -2.09 -6.56
C PHE A 206 13.30 -1.19 -6.80
N PHE A 207 12.23 -1.77 -7.35
CA PHE A 207 11.01 -1.00 -7.63
C PHE A 207 10.33 -0.52 -6.36
N GLY A 208 10.28 -1.32 -5.30
CA GLY A 208 9.67 -0.94 -4.03
C GLY A 208 10.43 0.19 -3.32
N ILE A 209 11.76 0.13 -3.28
CA ILE A 209 12.60 1.17 -2.69
C ILE A 209 12.48 2.47 -3.48
N LEU A 210 12.58 2.40 -4.81
CA LEU A 210 12.44 3.56 -5.70
C LEU A 210 11.04 4.19 -5.59
N ALA A 211 10.00 3.35 -5.55
CA ALA A 211 8.62 3.79 -5.40
C ALA A 211 8.42 4.51 -4.06
N TYR A 212 8.96 3.95 -2.97
CA TYR A 212 8.86 4.55 -1.65
C TYR A 212 9.59 5.89 -1.57
N PHE A 213 10.81 5.96 -2.11
CA PHE A 213 11.58 7.21 -2.21
C PHE A 213 10.80 8.26 -2.99
N ALA A 214 10.30 7.91 -4.19
CA ALA A 214 9.55 8.83 -5.04
C ALA A 214 8.22 9.28 -4.39
N LEU A 215 7.54 8.39 -3.63
CA LEU A 215 6.34 8.73 -2.85
C LEU A 215 6.65 9.79 -1.80
N THR A 216 7.66 9.52 -0.99
CA THR A 216 8.04 10.38 0.12
C THR A 216 8.45 11.75 -0.38
N ARG A 217 9.25 11.79 -1.46
CA ARG A 217 9.67 13.03 -2.11
C ARG A 217 8.48 13.82 -2.67
N ALA A 218 7.55 13.13 -3.37
CA ALA A 218 6.35 13.77 -3.91
C ALA A 218 5.44 14.36 -2.82
N MET A 219 5.31 13.67 -1.70
CA MET A 219 4.48 14.14 -0.56
C MET A 219 5.09 15.33 0.18
N ARG A 220 6.43 15.50 0.14
CA ARG A 220 7.12 16.61 0.79
C ARG A 220 7.31 17.83 -0.09
N THR A 221 7.48 17.66 -1.40
CA THR A 221 7.74 18.77 -2.33
C THR A 221 6.48 19.34 -2.95
N GLY A 222 5.40 18.56 -3.03
CA GLY A 222 4.13 18.98 -3.63
C GLY A 222 3.05 19.30 -2.59
N ALA A 223 2.13 20.22 -2.94
CA ALA A 223 0.92 20.37 -2.14
C ALA A 223 0.14 19.04 -2.12
N VAL A 224 -0.16 18.51 -0.93
CA VAL A 224 -0.80 17.20 -0.72
C VAL A 224 -2.10 17.09 -1.52
N SER A 225 -2.89 18.15 -1.60
CA SER A 225 -4.13 18.23 -2.38
C SER A 225 -3.91 18.03 -3.90
N VAL A 226 -2.74 18.41 -4.41
CA VAL A 226 -2.38 18.28 -5.83
C VAL A 226 -1.80 16.88 -6.12
N VAL A 227 -0.94 16.37 -5.23
CA VAL A 227 -0.23 15.10 -5.51
C VAL A 227 -1.06 13.85 -5.18
N THR A 228 -1.96 13.93 -4.19
CA THR A 228 -2.75 12.76 -3.74
C THR A 228 -3.66 12.16 -4.83
N PRO A 229 -4.33 12.93 -5.70
CA PRO A 229 -5.12 12.35 -6.80
C PRO A 229 -4.33 11.43 -7.71
N PHE A 230 -3.05 11.69 -7.91
CA PHE A 230 -2.19 10.83 -8.73
C PHE A 230 -1.92 9.45 -8.13
N ARG A 231 -2.28 9.19 -6.88
CA ARG A 231 -2.23 7.83 -6.29
C ARG A 231 -3.14 6.86 -7.03
N TYR A 232 -4.23 7.35 -7.62
CA TYR A 232 -5.15 6.51 -8.40
C TYR A 232 -4.54 5.98 -9.69
N THR A 233 -3.45 6.58 -10.19
CA THR A 233 -2.72 6.07 -11.37
C THR A 233 -2.11 4.68 -11.13
N ARG A 234 -1.92 4.26 -9.85
CA ARG A 234 -1.46 2.90 -9.52
C ARG A 234 -2.34 1.82 -10.17
N LEU A 235 -3.66 2.03 -10.17
CA LEU A 235 -4.57 1.06 -10.77
C LEU A 235 -4.36 0.91 -12.26
N ILE A 236 -4.11 2.02 -12.99
CA ILE A 236 -3.84 1.99 -14.42
C ILE A 236 -2.59 1.14 -14.69
N PHE A 237 -1.51 1.41 -13.96
CA PHE A 237 -0.28 0.63 -14.07
C PHE A 237 -0.46 -0.83 -13.65
N ALA A 238 -1.20 -1.09 -12.56
CA ALA A 238 -1.45 -2.45 -12.08
C ALA A 238 -2.26 -3.26 -13.10
N ILE A 239 -3.33 -2.70 -13.68
CA ILE A 239 -4.12 -3.36 -14.74
C ILE A 239 -3.25 -3.62 -15.97
N PHE A 240 -2.50 -2.62 -16.42
CA PHE A 240 -1.60 -2.78 -17.56
C PHE A 240 -0.58 -3.91 -17.34
N LEU A 241 0.14 -3.87 -16.22
CA LEU A 241 1.14 -4.89 -15.89
C LEU A 241 0.51 -6.28 -15.68
N ALA A 242 -0.63 -6.36 -15.01
CA ALA A 242 -1.36 -7.61 -14.81
C ALA A 242 -1.82 -8.21 -16.15
N THR A 243 -2.32 -7.40 -17.07
CA THR A 243 -2.76 -7.86 -18.38
C THR A 243 -1.60 -8.32 -19.24
N VAL A 244 -0.52 -7.54 -19.30
CA VAL A 244 0.63 -7.82 -20.20
C VAL A 244 1.50 -8.97 -19.66
N PHE A 245 1.79 -9.00 -18.37
CA PHE A 245 2.79 -9.91 -17.79
C PHE A 245 2.19 -11.11 -17.04
N LEU A 246 0.96 -11.01 -16.57
CA LEU A 246 0.25 -12.10 -15.85
C LEU A 246 -0.92 -12.65 -16.67
N HIS A 247 -1.20 -12.08 -17.85
CA HIS A 247 -2.33 -12.45 -18.72
C HIS A 247 -3.68 -12.39 -17.99
N GLU A 248 -3.79 -11.53 -16.97
CA GLU A 248 -5.05 -11.29 -16.25
C GLU A 248 -6.02 -10.51 -17.14
N ARG A 249 -7.29 -10.87 -17.10
CA ARG A 249 -8.39 -10.12 -17.74
C ARG A 249 -9.31 -9.59 -16.63
N PRO A 250 -9.20 -8.31 -16.24
CA PRO A 250 -10.12 -7.72 -15.27
C PRO A 250 -11.56 -7.86 -15.77
N ASN A 251 -12.45 -8.34 -14.90
CA ASN A 251 -13.86 -8.42 -15.27
C ASN A 251 -14.51 -7.03 -15.26
N GLU A 252 -15.66 -6.91 -15.93
CA GLU A 252 -16.40 -5.64 -16.07
C GLU A 252 -16.77 -5.04 -14.71
N TRP A 253 -17.14 -5.86 -13.74
CA TRP A 253 -17.51 -5.41 -12.39
C TRP A 253 -16.32 -4.82 -11.63
N THR A 254 -15.14 -5.38 -11.80
CA THR A 254 -13.90 -4.79 -11.27
C THR A 254 -13.65 -3.41 -11.87
N LEU A 255 -13.85 -3.25 -13.17
CA LEU A 255 -13.66 -1.96 -13.85
C LEU A 255 -14.71 -0.94 -13.43
N ILE A 256 -16.00 -1.32 -13.35
CA ILE A 256 -17.11 -0.45 -12.92
C ILE A 256 -16.89 0.00 -11.46
N GLY A 257 -16.62 -0.95 -10.57
CA GLY A 257 -16.38 -0.63 -9.16
C GLY A 257 -15.13 0.24 -8.96
N ALA A 258 -14.05 -0.04 -9.70
CA ALA A 258 -12.83 0.79 -9.69
C ALA A 258 -13.10 2.22 -10.18
N ALA A 259 -13.89 2.40 -11.24
CA ALA A 259 -14.29 3.72 -11.72
C ALA A 259 -15.09 4.51 -10.67
N LEU A 260 -16.00 3.84 -9.93
CA LEU A 260 -16.73 4.47 -8.81
C LEU A 260 -15.81 4.86 -7.66
N VAL A 261 -14.86 3.99 -7.26
CA VAL A 261 -13.89 4.28 -6.20
C VAL A 261 -13.01 5.47 -6.59
N ILE A 262 -12.47 5.47 -7.81
CA ILE A 262 -11.60 6.55 -8.30
C ILE A 262 -12.39 7.85 -8.43
N GLY A 263 -13.57 7.81 -9.06
CA GLY A 263 -14.40 8.99 -9.28
C GLY A 263 -14.82 9.66 -7.97
N SER A 264 -15.29 8.87 -7.00
CA SER A 264 -15.68 9.34 -5.68
C SER A 264 -14.48 9.88 -4.87
N GLY A 265 -13.33 9.21 -4.98
CA GLY A 265 -12.11 9.63 -4.33
C GLY A 265 -11.58 10.96 -4.91
N LEU A 266 -11.52 11.09 -6.23
CA LEU A 266 -11.13 12.34 -6.89
C LEU A 266 -12.07 13.49 -6.52
N TYR A 267 -13.39 13.26 -6.53
CA TYR A 267 -14.36 14.26 -6.09
C TYR A 267 -14.10 14.72 -4.65
N THR A 268 -13.87 13.77 -3.73
CA THR A 268 -13.58 14.06 -2.32
C THR A 268 -12.32 14.92 -2.16
N LEU A 269 -11.25 14.61 -2.92
CA LEU A 269 -9.98 15.35 -2.88
C LEU A 269 -10.11 16.75 -3.47
N ILE A 270 -10.72 16.91 -4.65
CA ILE A 270 -10.92 18.19 -5.31
C ILE A 270 -11.75 19.13 -4.43
N ARG A 271 -12.81 18.62 -3.83
CA ARG A 271 -13.66 19.40 -2.95
C ARG A 271 -12.95 19.80 -1.65
N SER A 272 -12.10 18.93 -1.11
CA SER A 272 -11.28 19.26 0.07
C SER A 272 -10.28 20.38 -0.23
N ALA A 273 -9.73 20.42 -1.42
CA ALA A 273 -8.81 21.47 -1.86
C ALA A 273 -9.54 22.84 -1.97
N ARG A 274 -10.77 22.84 -2.56
CA ARG A 274 -11.56 24.08 -2.72
C ARG A 274 -12.06 24.69 -1.42
N LEU A 275 -12.17 23.92 -0.34
CA LEU A 275 -12.62 24.42 0.98
C LEU A 275 -11.47 24.98 1.82
N LYS A 276 -10.22 24.76 1.39
CA LYS A 276 -9.00 25.28 2.05
C LYS A 276 -8.41 26.50 1.33
N ALA A 277 -8.86 26.77 0.10
CA ALA A 277 -8.56 27.99 -0.65
C ALA A 277 -9.62 29.05 -0.40
#